data_3cc6aa056a491e14c849fec4a7e7be87
#
_entry.id   3cc6aa056a491e14c849fec4a7e7be87
#
_cell.length_a   1.000
_cell.length_b   1.000
_cell.length_c   1.000
_cell.angle_alpha   90.00
_cell.angle_beta   90.00
_cell.angle_gamma   90.00
#
_symmetry.space_group_name_H-M   'P 1'
#
loop_
_entity.id
_entity.type
_entity.pdbx_description
1 polymer ?
#
loop_
_entity_poly.entity_id
_entity_poly.type
_entity_poly.pdbx_seq_one_letter_code
_entity_poly.pdbx_strand_id
1 'polypeptide(L)'
;MQSDNTTDLNQVPVSQIPDQGKPAEPVDSDLLEDLVSANHILFKYRVVDAFGHVSVRHDKDPERFLLAKNMAPGMVTKQDIIEFNLDGDPVNAQGRNVYLERFIHGKIYQCRPDIMAVVHSHAPAVVPFGIVQDTKLKPVWHMSGFLGLDTPVFEIRQHAGDCTDLLIRSNALGDALAQSLGNHSVVLMRGHGATVVGHTLKQAVYQSIYTQVNAELQLQATQLGNITYLTEGECETASRSVGGQVDRAWNLWKKEIFDQS
;
A
#
# COMPACT_ATOMS: atom_id res chain seq x y z
N MET A 1 13.81 43.77 -10.60
CA MET A 1 14.28 42.75 -9.63
C MET A 1 13.07 42.35 -8.80
N GLN A 2 12.32 41.36 -9.29
CA GLN A 2 11.24 40.73 -8.53
C GLN A 2 11.89 39.54 -7.82
N SER A 3 11.86 39.54 -6.50
CA SER A 3 12.29 38.40 -5.67
C SER A 3 11.23 37.29 -5.79
N ASP A 4 11.57 36.24 -6.52
CA ASP A 4 10.83 34.99 -6.53
C ASP A 4 10.89 34.36 -5.11
N ASN A 5 9.82 34.56 -4.36
CA ASN A 5 9.60 33.88 -3.10
C ASN A 5 8.97 32.51 -3.39
N THR A 6 9.72 31.60 -4.02
CA THR A 6 9.39 30.18 -4.04
C THR A 6 9.71 29.64 -2.65
N THR A 7 8.69 29.64 -1.78
CA THR A 7 8.77 28.91 -0.51
C THR A 7 9.02 27.44 -0.86
N ASP A 8 10.22 26.97 -0.56
CA ASP A 8 10.64 25.59 -0.75
C ASP A 8 9.78 24.68 0.12
N LEU A 9 8.73 24.09 -0.50
CA LEU A 9 7.79 23.16 0.16
C LEU A 9 8.48 21.88 0.68
N ASN A 10 9.78 21.72 0.43
CA ASN A 10 10.60 20.59 0.87
C ASN A 10 11.09 20.71 2.32
N GLN A 11 10.81 21.80 3.04
CA GLN A 11 11.41 22.08 4.36
C GLN A 11 10.43 22.28 5.52
N VAL A 12 9.16 21.88 5.40
CA VAL A 12 8.34 21.79 6.61
C VAL A 12 8.72 20.49 7.33
N PRO A 13 9.39 20.56 8.49
CA PRO A 13 9.66 19.34 9.26
C PRO A 13 8.32 18.64 9.53
N VAL A 14 8.22 17.38 9.15
CA VAL A 14 7.01 16.56 9.30
C VAL A 14 6.55 16.47 10.77
N SER A 15 7.44 16.79 11.73
CA SER A 15 7.18 16.90 13.16
C SER A 15 6.32 18.11 13.58
N GLN A 16 5.90 18.99 12.66
CA GLN A 16 5.13 20.22 12.97
C GLN A 16 3.69 20.19 12.42
N ILE A 17 3.21 19.07 11.92
CA ILE A 17 1.80 18.94 11.54
C ILE A 17 0.99 18.85 12.84
N PRO A 18 0.15 19.83 13.17
CA PRO A 18 -0.66 19.77 14.38
C PRO A 18 -1.72 18.69 14.26
N ASP A 19 -2.04 18.02 15.37
CA ASP A 19 -3.14 17.08 15.43
C ASP A 19 -4.47 17.77 15.06
N GLN A 20 -5.25 17.11 14.20
CA GLN A 20 -6.52 17.63 13.68
C GLN A 20 -7.72 16.85 14.26
N GLY A 21 -8.50 17.54 15.08
CA GLY A 21 -9.73 16.99 15.65
C GLY A 21 -9.51 16.18 16.93
N LYS A 22 -10.50 15.40 17.30
CA LYS A 22 -10.47 14.47 18.43
C LYS A 22 -10.30 13.05 17.91
N PRO A 23 -9.56 12.19 18.62
CA PRO A 23 -9.54 10.75 18.33
C PRO A 23 -10.96 10.17 18.30
N ALA A 24 -11.17 9.16 17.46
CA ALA A 24 -12.38 8.35 17.49
C ALA A 24 -12.50 7.55 18.80
N GLU A 25 -13.51 6.71 18.91
CA GLU A 25 -13.56 5.73 19.99
C GLU A 25 -12.33 4.82 19.97
N PRO A 26 -11.91 4.27 21.12
CA PRO A 26 -10.74 3.42 21.16
C PRO A 26 -10.82 2.26 20.16
N VAL A 27 -9.74 2.08 19.42
CA VAL A 27 -9.54 0.99 18.45
C VAL A 27 -9.56 -0.36 19.16
N ASP A 28 -10.12 -1.38 18.52
CA ASP A 28 -10.01 -2.76 18.99
C ASP A 28 -8.52 -3.17 19.11
N SER A 29 -8.18 -3.75 20.26
CA SER A 29 -6.82 -4.23 20.55
C SER A 29 -6.33 -5.27 19.56
N ASP A 30 -7.22 -6.12 19.04
CA ASP A 30 -6.89 -7.17 18.07
C ASP A 30 -6.58 -6.54 16.72
N LEU A 31 -7.30 -5.47 16.32
CA LEU A 31 -7.00 -4.74 15.09
C LEU A 31 -5.62 -4.06 15.14
N LEU A 32 -5.26 -3.46 16.30
CA LEU A 32 -3.92 -2.89 16.49
C LEU A 32 -2.83 -3.96 16.42
N GLU A 33 -3.06 -5.12 17.04
CA GLU A 33 -2.12 -6.24 16.98
C GLU A 33 -1.97 -6.78 15.56
N ASP A 34 -3.06 -6.92 14.85
CA ASP A 34 -3.05 -7.36 13.45
C ASP A 34 -2.33 -6.35 12.55
N LEU A 35 -2.50 -5.05 12.78
CA LEU A 35 -1.77 -4.01 12.02
C LEU A 35 -0.25 -4.07 12.29
N VAL A 36 0.17 -4.25 13.53
CA VAL A 36 1.59 -4.48 13.87
C VAL A 36 2.09 -5.76 13.20
N SER A 37 1.32 -6.85 13.29
CA SER A 37 1.65 -8.12 12.64
C SER A 37 1.79 -7.97 11.12
N ALA A 38 0.91 -7.18 10.48
CA ALA A 38 0.98 -6.90 9.04
C ALA A 38 2.30 -6.22 8.64
N ASN A 39 2.76 -5.23 9.41
CA ASN A 39 4.04 -4.56 9.19
C ASN A 39 5.20 -5.57 9.24
N HIS A 40 5.24 -6.42 10.26
CA HIS A 40 6.29 -7.43 10.45
C HIS A 40 6.24 -8.53 9.39
N ILE A 41 5.04 -9.00 9.00
CA ILE A 41 4.85 -9.99 7.94
C ILE A 41 5.37 -9.45 6.61
N LEU A 42 4.95 -8.24 6.23
CA LEU A 42 5.38 -7.60 4.98
C LEU A 42 6.89 -7.40 4.94
N PHE A 43 7.51 -7.03 6.06
CA PHE A 43 8.96 -6.93 6.19
C PHE A 43 9.64 -8.30 6.05
N LYS A 44 9.16 -9.33 6.76
CA LYS A 44 9.71 -10.70 6.70
C LYS A 44 9.65 -11.26 5.28
N TYR A 45 8.55 -11.03 4.57
CA TYR A 45 8.35 -11.48 3.19
C TYR A 45 8.93 -10.54 2.14
N ARG A 46 9.70 -9.51 2.56
CA ARG A 46 10.44 -8.58 1.70
C ARG A 46 9.56 -7.80 0.71
N VAL A 47 8.28 -7.63 1.05
CA VAL A 47 7.39 -6.71 0.33
C VAL A 47 7.77 -5.27 0.65
N VAL A 48 8.13 -5.03 1.92
CA VAL A 48 8.70 -3.78 2.42
C VAL A 48 10.08 -4.05 3.03
N ASP A 49 10.90 -3.02 3.14
CA ASP A 49 12.20 -3.07 3.83
C ASP A 49 12.27 -2.01 4.95
N ALA A 50 13.24 -1.09 4.92
CA ALA A 50 13.23 0.08 5.79
C ALA A 50 12.16 1.10 5.36
N PHE A 51 11.60 0.96 4.18
CA PHE A 51 10.61 1.81 3.54
C PHE A 51 9.35 1.00 3.17
N GLY A 52 8.28 1.73 2.82
CA GLY A 52 6.96 1.14 2.61
C GLY A 52 6.15 1.17 3.92
N HIS A 53 4.84 1.01 3.79
CA HIS A 53 3.93 1.13 4.92
C HIS A 53 2.58 0.47 4.65
N VAL A 54 1.90 0.06 5.72
CA VAL A 54 0.57 -0.53 5.67
C VAL A 54 -0.36 0.20 6.62
N SER A 55 -1.58 0.45 6.19
CA SER A 55 -2.65 1.03 7.00
C SER A 55 -3.88 0.14 7.04
N VAL A 56 -4.74 0.40 8.01
CA VAL A 56 -6.08 -0.20 8.10
C VAL A 56 -7.10 0.89 8.41
N ARG A 57 -8.31 0.81 7.85
CA ARG A 57 -9.43 1.68 8.20
C ARG A 57 -9.81 1.46 9.65
N HIS A 58 -10.16 2.52 10.36
CA HIS A 58 -10.57 2.46 11.75
C HIS A 58 -11.88 1.66 11.90
N ASP A 59 -11.97 0.77 12.89
CA ASP A 59 -13.10 -0.14 13.08
C ASP A 59 -14.37 0.53 13.63
N LYS A 60 -14.26 1.73 14.23
CA LYS A 60 -15.38 2.48 14.81
C LYS A 60 -15.75 3.72 14.00
N ASP A 61 -14.84 4.21 13.16
CA ASP A 61 -15.03 5.44 12.38
C ASP A 61 -14.47 5.26 10.96
N PRO A 62 -15.34 5.06 9.95
CA PRO A 62 -14.92 4.84 8.57
C PRO A 62 -14.20 6.05 7.92
N GLU A 63 -14.34 7.26 8.52
CA GLU A 63 -13.64 8.47 8.08
C GLU A 63 -12.23 8.60 8.68
N ARG A 64 -11.72 7.52 9.28
CA ARG A 64 -10.41 7.44 9.92
C ARG A 64 -9.64 6.22 9.43
N PHE A 65 -8.31 6.30 9.53
CA PHE A 65 -7.44 5.14 9.32
C PHE A 65 -6.26 5.16 10.29
N LEU A 66 -5.65 4.01 10.45
CA LEU A 66 -4.54 3.75 11.34
C LEU A 66 -3.29 3.45 10.52
N LEU A 67 -2.19 4.10 10.83
CA LEU A 67 -0.91 3.95 10.15
C LEU A 67 0.22 4.16 11.18
N ALA A 68 1.33 3.45 11.05
CA ALA A 68 2.47 3.68 11.91
C ALA A 68 3.06 5.09 11.73
N LYS A 69 3.74 5.61 12.76
CA LYS A 69 4.61 6.78 12.59
C LYS A 69 5.70 6.47 11.55
N ASN A 70 6.35 7.50 11.01
CA ASN A 70 7.45 7.34 10.05
C ASN A 70 8.61 6.54 10.66
N MET A 71 8.67 5.25 10.36
CA MET A 71 9.69 4.32 10.82
C MET A 71 9.72 3.05 9.96
N ALA A 72 10.77 2.25 10.08
CA ALA A 72 10.87 0.98 9.37
C ALA A 72 9.78 -0.01 9.83
N PRO A 73 9.03 -0.65 8.89
CA PRO A 73 7.91 -1.55 9.21
C PRO A 73 8.27 -2.69 10.16
N GLY A 74 9.46 -3.28 10.02
CA GLY A 74 9.92 -4.36 10.89
C GLY A 74 10.13 -3.98 12.37
N MET A 75 10.03 -2.68 12.71
CA MET A 75 10.23 -2.17 14.08
C MET A 75 8.94 -1.63 14.71
N VAL A 76 7.82 -1.68 14.01
CA VAL A 76 6.54 -1.09 14.46
C VAL A 76 6.01 -1.83 15.68
N THR A 77 5.53 -1.06 16.67
CA THR A 77 4.82 -1.53 17.87
C THR A 77 3.44 -0.87 17.96
N LYS A 78 2.58 -1.34 18.86
CA LYS A 78 1.24 -0.74 19.08
C LYS A 78 1.31 0.76 19.42
N GLN A 79 2.35 1.19 20.14
CA GLN A 79 2.56 2.60 20.55
C GLN A 79 2.96 3.51 19.38
N ASP A 80 3.38 2.93 18.28
CA ASP A 80 3.81 3.67 17.09
C ASP A 80 2.65 3.97 16.14
N ILE A 81 1.48 3.36 16.37
CA ILE A 81 0.30 3.58 15.53
C ILE A 81 -0.30 4.96 15.80
N ILE A 82 -0.62 5.66 14.74
CA ILE A 82 -1.24 6.98 14.71
C ILE A 82 -2.57 6.88 13.96
N GLU A 83 -3.58 7.59 14.46
CA GLU A 83 -4.86 7.79 13.80
C GLU A 83 -4.78 9.00 12.87
N PHE A 84 -5.40 8.88 11.68
CA PHE A 84 -5.46 9.94 10.66
C PHE A 84 -6.90 10.11 10.17
N ASN A 85 -7.23 11.34 9.72
CA ASN A 85 -8.41 11.58 8.89
C ASN A 85 -8.14 11.19 7.42
N LEU A 86 -9.17 11.19 6.57
CA LEU A 86 -9.02 10.81 5.15
C LEU A 86 -8.24 11.84 4.30
N ASP A 87 -7.98 13.03 4.82
CA ASP A 87 -7.06 14.00 4.20
C ASP A 87 -5.59 13.76 4.57
N GLY A 88 -5.33 12.72 5.38
CA GLY A 88 -3.99 12.35 5.81
C GLY A 88 -3.46 13.21 6.96
N ASP A 89 -4.30 14.01 7.63
CA ASP A 89 -3.89 14.75 8.80
C ASP A 89 -3.92 13.86 10.03
N PRO A 90 -2.88 13.89 10.88
CA PRO A 90 -2.85 13.12 12.10
C PRO A 90 -3.85 13.67 13.14
N VAL A 91 -4.39 12.78 13.95
CA VAL A 91 -5.34 13.13 15.02
C VAL A 91 -4.69 13.02 16.41
N ASN A 92 -3.73 12.09 16.54
CA ASN A 92 -3.08 11.82 17.83
C ASN A 92 -1.56 11.58 17.66
N ALA A 93 -0.91 12.29 16.73
CA ALA A 93 0.54 12.14 16.51
C ALA A 93 1.38 12.52 17.73
N GLN A 94 0.95 13.50 18.50
CA GLN A 94 1.67 13.94 19.73
C GLN A 94 3.15 14.26 19.45
N GLY A 95 3.45 14.92 18.32
CA GLY A 95 4.80 15.25 17.89
C GLY A 95 5.60 14.11 17.24
N ARG A 96 5.01 12.92 17.03
CA ARG A 96 5.64 11.85 16.28
C ARG A 96 5.66 12.19 14.78
N ASN A 97 6.74 11.86 14.09
CA ASN A 97 6.85 12.04 12.65
C ASN A 97 5.87 11.12 11.91
N VAL A 98 5.25 11.63 10.84
CA VAL A 98 4.33 10.86 10.00
C VAL A 98 4.93 10.62 8.62
N TYR A 99 4.47 9.57 7.91
CA TYR A 99 4.91 9.32 6.54
C TYR A 99 4.52 10.48 5.60
N LEU A 100 5.42 10.83 4.68
CA LEU A 100 5.14 11.81 3.63
C LEU A 100 4.00 11.34 2.73
N GLU A 101 3.95 10.06 2.43
CA GLU A 101 3.03 9.46 1.48
C GLU A 101 1.72 8.93 2.12
N ARG A 102 1.35 9.40 3.30
CA ARG A 102 0.08 9.07 3.96
C ARG A 102 -1.16 9.41 3.13
N PHE A 103 -1.03 10.32 2.19
CA PHE A 103 -2.08 10.69 1.23
C PHE A 103 -2.50 9.54 0.30
N ILE A 104 -1.61 8.58 0.01
CA ILE A 104 -1.94 7.34 -0.69
C ILE A 104 -3.12 6.65 0.02
N HIS A 105 -3.00 6.48 1.35
CA HIS A 105 -3.98 5.76 2.15
C HIS A 105 -5.29 6.53 2.27
N GLY A 106 -5.24 7.77 2.71
CA GLY A 106 -6.42 8.59 2.95
C GLY A 106 -7.30 8.72 1.70
N LYS A 107 -6.70 9.02 0.54
CA LYS A 107 -7.45 9.22 -0.71
C LYS A 107 -8.01 7.93 -1.30
N ILE A 108 -7.32 6.80 -1.14
CA ILE A 108 -7.87 5.49 -1.52
C ILE A 108 -9.07 5.17 -0.61
N TYR A 109 -8.98 5.36 0.71
CA TYR A 109 -10.13 5.15 1.59
C TYR A 109 -11.31 6.07 1.28
N GLN A 110 -11.04 7.32 0.89
CA GLN A 110 -12.09 8.27 0.53
C GLN A 110 -12.82 7.85 -0.77
N CYS A 111 -12.08 7.39 -1.77
CA CYS A 111 -12.65 6.97 -3.07
C CYS A 111 -13.25 5.56 -3.02
N ARG A 112 -12.80 4.69 -2.12
CA ARG A 112 -13.13 3.27 -2.04
C ARG A 112 -13.58 2.89 -0.63
N PRO A 113 -14.85 3.16 -0.26
CA PRO A 113 -15.36 2.81 1.07
C PRO A 113 -15.40 1.30 1.35
N ASP A 114 -15.32 0.47 0.31
CA ASP A 114 -15.20 -0.99 0.39
C ASP A 114 -13.80 -1.47 0.81
N ILE A 115 -12.79 -0.60 0.73
CA ILE A 115 -11.40 -0.94 1.09
C ILE A 115 -11.18 -0.72 2.58
N MET A 116 -10.63 -1.76 3.23
CA MET A 116 -10.30 -1.76 4.65
C MET A 116 -8.80 -1.70 4.94
N ALA A 117 -7.95 -1.98 3.95
CA ALA A 117 -6.50 -1.90 4.13
C ALA A 117 -5.78 -1.49 2.85
N VAL A 118 -4.68 -0.76 3.02
CA VAL A 118 -3.81 -0.28 1.94
C VAL A 118 -2.36 -0.57 2.29
N VAL A 119 -1.62 -1.17 1.36
CA VAL A 119 -0.18 -1.41 1.45
C VAL A 119 0.52 -0.64 0.33
N HIS A 120 1.51 0.16 0.68
CA HIS A 120 2.44 0.76 -0.27
C HIS A 120 3.82 0.14 -0.11
N SER A 121 4.46 -0.24 -1.21
CA SER A 121 5.74 -0.95 -1.18
C SER A 121 6.63 -0.60 -2.38
N HIS A 122 7.94 -0.78 -2.19
CA HIS A 122 8.97 -0.63 -3.22
C HIS A 122 9.55 -2.01 -3.64
N ALA A 123 8.72 -3.06 -3.64
CA ALA A 123 9.14 -4.42 -3.93
C ALA A 123 9.94 -4.51 -5.26
N PRO A 124 11.24 -4.89 -5.24
CA PRO A 124 12.11 -4.76 -6.42
C PRO A 124 11.64 -5.56 -7.63
N ALA A 125 10.98 -6.71 -7.41
CA ALA A 125 10.45 -7.52 -8.50
C ALA A 125 9.29 -6.85 -9.24
N VAL A 126 8.55 -5.94 -8.57
CA VAL A 126 7.37 -5.27 -9.10
C VAL A 126 7.74 -4.01 -9.89
N VAL A 127 8.77 -3.27 -9.46
CA VAL A 127 9.21 -2.01 -10.07
C VAL A 127 9.43 -2.11 -11.59
N PRO A 128 10.06 -3.16 -12.16
CA PRO A 128 10.26 -3.28 -13.60
C PRO A 128 8.97 -3.19 -14.42
N PHE A 129 7.85 -3.73 -13.92
CA PHE A 129 6.56 -3.69 -14.61
C PHE A 129 5.91 -2.30 -14.63
N GLY A 130 6.33 -1.40 -13.74
CA GLY A 130 5.91 0.00 -13.74
C GLY A 130 6.70 0.89 -14.70
N ILE A 131 7.85 0.44 -15.23
CA ILE A 131 8.73 1.26 -16.09
C ILE A 131 8.85 0.74 -17.53
N VAL A 132 8.57 -0.54 -17.76
CA VAL A 132 8.60 -1.15 -19.11
C VAL A 132 7.25 -0.94 -19.79
N GLN A 133 7.24 -0.29 -20.96
CA GLN A 133 5.99 0.09 -21.65
C GLN A 133 5.26 -1.11 -22.25
N ASP A 134 5.99 -2.05 -22.82
CA ASP A 134 5.43 -3.17 -23.61
C ASP A 134 5.18 -4.43 -22.77
N THR A 135 5.45 -4.39 -21.46
CA THR A 135 5.27 -5.56 -20.59
C THR A 135 4.44 -5.17 -19.36
N LYS A 136 3.24 -5.70 -19.29
CA LYS A 136 2.33 -5.48 -18.15
C LYS A 136 2.48 -6.58 -17.11
N LEU A 137 2.28 -6.24 -15.84
CA LEU A 137 2.12 -7.21 -14.78
C LEU A 137 0.78 -7.93 -14.96
N LYS A 138 0.82 -9.25 -15.15
CA LYS A 138 -0.35 -10.10 -15.37
C LYS A 138 -0.27 -11.36 -14.53
N PRO A 139 -1.40 -11.97 -14.18
CA PRO A 139 -1.41 -13.21 -13.40
C PRO A 139 -0.86 -14.37 -14.23
N VAL A 140 0.15 -15.07 -13.70
CA VAL A 140 0.78 -16.24 -14.33
C VAL A 140 0.39 -17.54 -13.62
N TRP A 141 -0.30 -17.48 -12.48
CA TRP A 141 -0.73 -18.62 -11.70
C TRP A 141 -1.97 -18.32 -10.83
N HIS A 142 -2.61 -19.36 -10.30
CA HIS A 142 -3.89 -19.25 -9.59
C HIS A 142 -3.85 -18.40 -8.30
N MET A 143 -2.69 -18.25 -7.65
CA MET A 143 -2.57 -17.45 -6.41
C MET A 143 -2.65 -15.93 -6.65
N SER A 144 -2.51 -15.47 -7.88
CA SER A 144 -2.49 -14.06 -8.25
C SER A 144 -3.65 -13.64 -9.16
N GLY A 145 -4.72 -14.42 -9.23
CA GLY A 145 -5.90 -14.07 -10.03
C GLY A 145 -6.49 -12.69 -9.73
N PHE A 146 -6.31 -12.17 -8.51
CA PHE A 146 -6.74 -10.84 -8.09
C PHE A 146 -6.11 -9.68 -8.88
N LEU A 147 -5.01 -9.90 -9.60
CA LEU A 147 -4.40 -8.92 -10.50
C LEU A 147 -5.31 -8.60 -11.70
N GLY A 148 -6.17 -9.55 -12.11
CA GLY A 148 -6.99 -9.41 -13.30
C GLY A 148 -6.15 -9.36 -14.57
N LEU A 149 -6.78 -8.97 -15.68
CA LEU A 149 -6.11 -8.96 -17.00
C LEU A 149 -5.19 -7.76 -17.21
N ASP A 150 -5.40 -6.67 -16.46
CA ASP A 150 -4.67 -5.42 -16.60
C ASP A 150 -4.38 -4.80 -15.23
N THR A 151 -3.11 -4.65 -14.91
CA THR A 151 -2.67 -3.91 -13.72
C THR A 151 -2.31 -2.49 -14.15
N PRO A 152 -3.05 -1.45 -13.69
CA PRO A 152 -2.80 -0.07 -14.09
C PRO A 152 -1.44 0.44 -13.59
N VAL A 153 -0.88 1.41 -14.35
CA VAL A 153 0.36 2.12 -13.98
C VAL A 153 0.04 3.61 -13.81
N PHE A 154 0.28 4.12 -12.63
CA PHE A 154 0.20 5.55 -12.33
C PHE A 154 1.45 6.27 -12.82
N GLU A 155 1.27 7.25 -13.72
CA GLU A 155 2.33 8.10 -14.24
C GLU A 155 2.25 9.48 -13.56
N ILE A 156 3.04 9.67 -12.53
CA ILE A 156 3.02 10.88 -11.70
C ILE A 156 3.37 12.17 -12.47
N ARG A 157 4.17 12.08 -13.55
CA ARG A 157 4.55 13.26 -14.36
C ARG A 157 3.35 13.95 -14.99
N GLN A 158 2.27 13.23 -15.25
CA GLN A 158 1.02 13.81 -15.78
C GLN A 158 0.37 14.79 -14.79
N HIS A 159 0.73 14.71 -13.49
CA HIS A 159 0.13 15.50 -12.41
C HIS A 159 1.14 16.42 -11.71
N ALA A 160 2.43 16.06 -11.70
CA ALA A 160 3.48 16.80 -10.98
C ALA A 160 4.59 17.34 -11.91
N GLY A 161 4.51 17.07 -13.22
CA GLY A 161 5.55 17.48 -14.20
C GLY A 161 6.83 16.65 -14.11
N ASP A 162 7.79 16.96 -14.96
CA ASP A 162 9.01 16.15 -15.17
C ASP A 162 10.03 16.22 -14.03
N CYS A 163 9.94 17.25 -13.19
CA CYS A 163 10.86 17.45 -12.04
C CYS A 163 10.29 16.89 -10.72
N THR A 164 9.41 15.92 -10.78
CA THR A 164 8.84 15.24 -9.61
C THR A 164 9.90 14.34 -8.94
N ASP A 165 9.82 14.22 -7.61
CA ASP A 165 10.60 13.25 -6.82
C ASP A 165 9.90 11.87 -6.72
N LEU A 166 8.84 11.65 -7.48
CA LEU A 166 8.01 10.44 -7.56
C LEU A 166 7.16 10.15 -6.31
N LEU A 167 7.18 11.00 -5.26
CA LEU A 167 6.45 10.77 -4.02
C LEU A 167 5.05 11.38 -4.05
N ILE A 168 4.09 10.71 -3.42
CA ILE A 168 2.71 11.18 -3.27
C ILE A 168 2.63 12.11 -2.04
N ARG A 169 2.92 13.39 -2.23
CA ARG A 169 3.08 14.37 -1.16
C ARG A 169 1.85 15.23 -0.85
N SER A 170 0.76 15.02 -1.58
CA SER A 170 -0.43 15.86 -1.44
C SER A 170 -1.71 15.08 -1.69
N ASN A 171 -2.83 15.65 -1.22
CA ASN A 171 -4.17 15.13 -1.51
C ASN A 171 -4.43 15.03 -3.02
N ALA A 172 -4.05 16.03 -3.81
CA ALA A 172 -4.24 16.01 -5.25
C ALA A 172 -3.51 14.84 -5.94
N LEU A 173 -2.28 14.52 -5.52
CA LEU A 173 -1.53 13.36 -6.03
C LEU A 173 -2.13 12.05 -5.53
N GLY A 174 -2.62 12.01 -4.29
CA GLY A 174 -3.33 10.87 -3.74
C GLY A 174 -4.63 10.57 -4.48
N ASP A 175 -5.41 11.61 -4.81
CA ASP A 175 -6.64 11.51 -5.62
C ASP A 175 -6.33 10.96 -7.02
N ALA A 176 -5.29 11.45 -7.67
CA ALA A 176 -4.87 10.97 -8.99
C ALA A 176 -4.43 9.50 -8.97
N LEU A 177 -3.70 9.09 -7.92
CA LEU A 177 -3.33 7.67 -7.71
C LEU A 177 -4.57 6.80 -7.47
N ALA A 178 -5.51 7.26 -6.63
CA ALA A 178 -6.76 6.54 -6.34
C ALA A 178 -7.63 6.39 -7.59
N GLN A 179 -7.69 7.41 -8.45
CA GLN A 179 -8.36 7.34 -9.76
C GLN A 179 -7.67 6.31 -10.68
N SER A 180 -6.34 6.28 -10.71
CA SER A 180 -5.59 5.29 -11.50
C SER A 180 -5.78 3.87 -10.98
N LEU A 181 -5.91 3.67 -9.67
CA LEU A 181 -6.26 2.39 -9.08
C LEU A 181 -7.65 1.93 -9.52
N GLY A 182 -8.63 2.84 -9.57
CA GLY A 182 -10.01 2.52 -9.93
C GLY A 182 -10.56 1.36 -9.09
N ASN A 183 -11.11 0.34 -9.76
CA ASN A 183 -11.64 -0.87 -9.12
C ASN A 183 -10.61 -2.01 -8.98
N HIS A 184 -9.37 -1.79 -9.39
CA HIS A 184 -8.32 -2.79 -9.29
C HIS A 184 -7.86 -3.01 -7.84
N SER A 185 -7.24 -4.14 -7.58
CA SER A 185 -6.61 -4.46 -6.30
C SER A 185 -5.18 -3.93 -6.19
N VAL A 186 -4.56 -3.61 -7.33
CA VAL A 186 -3.16 -3.17 -7.43
C VAL A 186 -3.04 -2.05 -8.44
N VAL A 187 -2.26 -1.02 -8.11
CA VAL A 187 -1.75 -0.02 -9.04
C VAL A 187 -0.24 0.04 -8.92
N LEU A 188 0.45 -0.02 -10.05
CA LEU A 188 1.89 0.20 -10.11
C LEU A 188 2.15 1.71 -10.16
N MET A 189 3.23 2.14 -9.53
CA MET A 189 3.68 3.52 -9.53
C MET A 189 4.99 3.58 -10.32
N ARG A 190 4.97 4.26 -11.48
CA ARG A 190 6.11 4.29 -12.40
C ARG A 190 7.40 4.74 -11.71
N GLY A 191 8.43 3.87 -11.74
CA GLY A 191 9.76 4.14 -11.17
C GLY A 191 9.78 4.27 -9.65
N HIS A 192 8.73 3.80 -8.96
CA HIS A 192 8.59 3.91 -7.51
C HIS A 192 8.29 2.55 -6.87
N GLY A 193 7.13 1.97 -7.16
CA GLY A 193 6.72 0.71 -6.55
C GLY A 193 5.28 0.36 -6.89
N ALA A 194 4.51 -0.05 -5.88
CA ALA A 194 3.10 -0.39 -6.03
C ALA A 194 2.28 0.01 -4.80
N THR A 195 0.99 0.18 -5.03
CA THR A 195 -0.02 0.26 -3.97
C THR A 195 -1.03 -0.87 -4.16
N VAL A 196 -1.28 -1.61 -3.10
CA VAL A 196 -2.16 -2.79 -3.05
C VAL A 196 -3.25 -2.54 -2.03
N VAL A 197 -4.50 -2.89 -2.37
CA VAL A 197 -5.65 -2.69 -1.49
C VAL A 197 -6.35 -4.00 -1.19
N GLY A 198 -7.12 -4.05 -0.09
CA GLY A 198 -7.90 -5.22 0.29
C GLY A 198 -9.15 -4.87 1.08
N HIS A 199 -10.18 -5.71 0.95
CA HIS A 199 -11.41 -5.62 1.76
C HIS A 199 -11.19 -6.06 3.21
N THR A 200 -10.03 -6.62 3.52
CA THR A 200 -9.55 -6.88 4.88
C THR A 200 -8.04 -6.65 4.93
N LEU A 201 -7.49 -6.41 6.13
CA LEU A 201 -6.06 -6.27 6.34
C LEU A 201 -5.30 -7.54 5.87
N LYS A 202 -5.81 -8.70 6.23
CA LYS A 202 -5.24 -10.00 5.84
C LYS A 202 -5.18 -10.18 4.32
N GLN A 203 -6.25 -9.75 3.63
CA GLN A 203 -6.31 -9.80 2.17
C GLN A 203 -5.29 -8.84 1.53
N ALA A 204 -5.15 -7.61 2.02
CA ALA A 204 -4.17 -6.66 1.51
C ALA A 204 -2.74 -7.19 1.66
N VAL A 205 -2.40 -7.78 2.81
CA VAL A 205 -1.10 -8.42 3.05
C VAL A 205 -0.89 -9.60 2.10
N TYR A 206 -1.89 -10.49 1.97
CA TYR A 206 -1.85 -11.61 1.03
C TYR A 206 -1.57 -11.11 -0.41
N GLN A 207 -2.38 -10.17 -0.89
CA GLN A 207 -2.25 -9.66 -2.25
C GLN A 207 -0.90 -8.96 -2.48
N SER A 208 -0.35 -8.28 -1.48
CA SER A 208 0.96 -7.64 -1.58
C SER A 208 2.09 -8.67 -1.74
N ILE A 209 2.09 -9.72 -0.93
CA ILE A 209 3.08 -10.80 -1.02
C ILE A 209 2.97 -11.50 -2.39
N TYR A 210 1.75 -11.86 -2.81
CA TYR A 210 1.56 -12.59 -4.06
C TYR A 210 1.66 -11.72 -5.32
N THR A 211 1.54 -10.40 -5.21
CA THR A 211 1.93 -9.47 -6.29
C THR A 211 3.43 -9.56 -6.56
N GLN A 212 4.27 -9.53 -5.52
CA GLN A 212 5.71 -9.69 -5.64
C GLN A 212 6.08 -11.06 -6.20
N VAL A 213 5.54 -12.14 -5.62
CA VAL A 213 5.81 -13.51 -6.08
C VAL A 213 5.39 -13.69 -7.55
N ASN A 214 4.23 -13.15 -7.95
CA ASN A 214 3.80 -13.20 -9.35
C ASN A 214 4.75 -12.43 -10.27
N ALA A 215 5.24 -11.27 -9.85
CA ALA A 215 6.21 -10.49 -10.62
C ALA A 215 7.52 -11.27 -10.82
N GLU A 216 8.03 -11.93 -9.78
CA GLU A 216 9.20 -12.81 -9.86
C GLU A 216 8.98 -13.98 -10.82
N LEU A 217 7.83 -14.67 -10.72
CA LEU A 217 7.49 -15.78 -11.60
C LEU A 217 7.31 -15.34 -13.05
N GLN A 218 6.69 -14.18 -13.28
CA GLN A 218 6.52 -13.64 -14.63
C GLN A 218 7.86 -13.27 -15.26
N LEU A 219 8.79 -12.66 -14.51
CA LEU A 219 10.15 -12.36 -14.96
C LEU A 219 10.90 -13.66 -15.34
N GLN A 220 10.82 -14.70 -14.50
CA GLN A 220 11.43 -16.00 -14.80
C GLN A 220 10.81 -16.66 -16.02
N ALA A 221 9.48 -16.65 -16.13
CA ALA A 221 8.77 -17.23 -17.25
C ALA A 221 9.10 -16.56 -18.59
N THR A 222 9.29 -15.21 -18.58
CA THR A 222 9.71 -14.45 -19.77
C THR A 222 11.05 -14.92 -20.31
N GLN A 223 11.97 -15.40 -19.46
CA GLN A 223 13.26 -15.95 -19.89
C GLN A 223 13.15 -17.33 -20.51
N LEU A 224 12.08 -18.08 -20.21
CA LEU A 224 11.84 -19.43 -20.74
C LEU A 224 11.13 -19.41 -22.09
N GLY A 225 10.41 -18.33 -22.40
CA GLY A 225 9.68 -18.22 -23.67
C GLY A 225 8.37 -17.46 -23.56
N ASN A 226 7.43 -17.76 -24.45
CA ASN A 226 6.13 -17.10 -24.46
C ASN A 226 5.25 -17.58 -23.31
N ILE A 227 4.66 -16.62 -22.59
CA ILE A 227 3.83 -16.88 -21.42
C ILE A 227 2.36 -17.09 -21.86
N THR A 228 1.74 -18.14 -21.34
CA THR A 228 0.29 -18.30 -21.34
C THR A 228 -0.25 -17.76 -20.02
N TYR A 229 -0.88 -16.60 -20.06
CA TYR A 229 -1.47 -15.96 -18.89
C TYR A 229 -2.83 -16.57 -18.56
N LEU A 230 -3.30 -16.34 -17.31
CA LEU A 230 -4.66 -16.71 -16.93
C LEU A 230 -5.68 -15.94 -17.76
N THR A 231 -6.77 -16.61 -18.09
CA THR A 231 -7.95 -15.98 -18.67
C THR A 231 -8.74 -15.20 -17.60
N GLU A 232 -9.67 -14.33 -18.02
CA GLU A 232 -10.54 -13.60 -17.10
C GLU A 232 -11.31 -14.54 -16.17
N GLY A 233 -11.94 -15.58 -16.73
CA GLY A 233 -12.67 -16.58 -15.95
C GLY A 233 -11.80 -17.36 -14.96
N GLU A 234 -10.55 -17.67 -15.34
CA GLU A 234 -9.57 -18.29 -14.42
C GLU A 234 -9.18 -17.31 -13.29
N CYS A 235 -8.96 -16.03 -13.61
CA CYS A 235 -8.67 -14.98 -12.61
C CYS A 235 -9.79 -14.87 -11.58
N GLU A 236 -11.03 -14.75 -12.03
CA GLU A 236 -12.19 -14.63 -11.14
C GLU A 236 -12.38 -15.87 -10.26
N THR A 237 -12.32 -17.04 -10.86
CA THR A 237 -12.54 -18.31 -10.15
C THR A 237 -11.41 -18.58 -9.15
N ALA A 238 -10.17 -18.37 -9.55
CA ALA A 238 -9.01 -18.52 -8.69
C ALA A 238 -9.04 -17.52 -7.53
N SER A 239 -9.34 -16.24 -7.79
CA SER A 239 -9.44 -15.20 -6.75
C SER A 239 -10.48 -15.55 -5.68
N ARG A 240 -11.64 -16.07 -6.10
CA ARG A 240 -12.71 -16.50 -5.19
C ARG A 240 -12.27 -17.70 -4.35
N SER A 241 -11.66 -18.69 -4.97
CA SER A 241 -11.20 -19.90 -4.27
C SER A 241 -10.09 -19.62 -3.27
N VAL A 242 -9.09 -18.82 -3.67
CA VAL A 242 -7.96 -18.46 -2.82
C VAL A 242 -8.37 -17.45 -1.75
N GLY A 243 -9.28 -16.52 -2.06
CA GLY A 243 -9.83 -15.56 -1.10
C GLY A 243 -10.42 -16.24 0.15
N GLY A 244 -11.04 -17.41 -0.02
CA GLY A 244 -11.51 -18.24 1.10
C GLY A 244 -10.41 -18.91 1.94
N GLN A 245 -9.14 -18.80 1.55
CA GLN A 245 -7.99 -19.43 2.24
C GLN A 245 -7.00 -18.42 2.85
N VAL A 246 -7.28 -17.14 2.79
CA VAL A 246 -6.39 -16.07 3.26
C VAL A 246 -6.06 -16.23 4.76
N ASP A 247 -7.01 -16.65 5.58
CA ASP A 247 -6.78 -16.90 7.02
C ASP A 247 -5.73 -17.99 7.26
N ARG A 248 -5.66 -19.01 6.40
CA ARG A 248 -4.64 -20.06 6.51
C ARG A 248 -3.22 -19.49 6.35
N ALA A 249 -3.03 -18.61 5.37
CA ALA A 249 -1.74 -17.94 5.15
C ALA A 249 -1.43 -16.97 6.29
N TRP A 250 -2.39 -16.14 6.67
CA TRP A 250 -2.26 -15.19 7.77
C TRP A 250 -1.84 -15.85 9.08
N ASN A 251 -2.51 -16.94 9.48
CA ASN A 251 -2.20 -17.64 10.72
C ASN A 251 -0.79 -18.23 10.73
N LEU A 252 -0.31 -18.76 9.59
CA LEU A 252 1.07 -19.21 9.45
C LEU A 252 2.05 -18.04 9.60
N TRP A 253 1.85 -16.97 8.87
CA TRP A 253 2.74 -15.82 8.89
C TRP A 253 2.77 -15.13 10.25
N LYS A 254 1.60 -15.01 10.91
CA LYS A 254 1.51 -14.45 12.25
C LYS A 254 2.29 -15.31 13.26
N LYS A 255 2.17 -16.64 13.19
CA LYS A 255 2.97 -17.56 14.01
C LYS A 255 4.46 -17.36 13.76
N GLU A 256 4.89 -17.28 12.51
CA GLU A 256 6.30 -17.18 12.16
C GLU A 256 6.98 -15.89 12.62
N ILE A 257 6.27 -14.78 12.79
CA ILE A 257 6.82 -13.54 13.34
C ILE A 257 6.94 -13.58 14.86
N PHE A 258 6.04 -14.31 15.55
CA PHE A 258 6.10 -14.47 17.03
C PHE A 258 7.13 -15.50 17.49
N ASP A 259 7.35 -16.58 16.72
CA ASP A 259 8.34 -17.62 17.08
C ASP A 259 9.81 -17.14 16.94
N GLN A 260 10.04 -15.92 16.43
CA GLN A 260 11.37 -15.30 16.26
C GLN A 260 11.64 -14.17 17.28
N SER A 261 10.70 -13.89 18.16
CA SER A 261 10.76 -12.92 19.26
C SER A 261 11.09 -13.68 20.55
#